data_c6f10303d2d02975b660b5c5584df0c1
#
_entry.id   c6f10303d2d02975b660b5c5584df0c1
#
_cell.length_a   1.000
_cell.length_b   1.000
_cell.length_c   1.000
_cell.angle_alpha   90.00
_cell.angle_beta   90.00
_cell.angle_gamma   90.00
#
_symmetry.space_group_name_H-M   'P 1'
#
loop_
_entity.id
_entity.type
_entity.pdbx_description
1 polymer ?
#
loop_
_entity_poly.entity_id
_entity_poly.type
_entity_poly.pdbx_seq_one_letter_code
_entity_poly.pdbx_strand_id
1 'polypeptide(L)'
;MKHYQPNKPKQEFQNDSAQNDEKLLTSTQPASSLNNTSKKSKTRAIIIALVLALIAILFASLAYIVININLPKDAKNSEKSVFKVEANSGIDQIATNLLQKGLISDKNLFIVYAKFGPSRGNLKPGVYLLSPSMSIASIADTLGVGKIATKKVTFQEGLTVNEIARKWAREGFGDAQAFVDATKLQGLYKQSFLQYRSNQASLEGYLFPATYDIVIATSPEQQINAMLNSFASQVLPKLDPSIANSKKLNEIVTMASIVEKEANTTEDRKLVAGVFYNRIAKGMRLESDVTVNYATGKSDTSPQDTKVSSPYNTYIIDGLPIGPICNPSLDAILASANPTPSDYYYFIADNKGIVRYAKTYQEHMQNIEKYLN
;
A
#
# COMPACT_ATOMS: atom_id res chain seq x y z
N MET A 1 -11.73 -58.87 -4.29
CA MET A 1 -12.41 -59.91 -5.06
C MET A 1 -11.80 -60.03 -6.44
N LYS A 2 -11.19 -61.18 -6.62
CA LYS A 2 -11.10 -62.04 -7.80
C LYS A 2 -10.50 -61.41 -9.06
N HIS A 3 -9.25 -61.71 -9.39
CA HIS A 3 -8.79 -62.89 -10.17
C HIS A 3 -9.14 -62.74 -11.66
N TYR A 4 -8.28 -62.82 -12.64
CA TYR A 4 -7.51 -63.98 -13.02
C TYR A 4 -6.62 -63.67 -14.25
N GLN A 5 -5.35 -64.06 -14.21
CA GLN A 5 -4.52 -64.47 -15.35
C GLN A 5 -4.91 -65.92 -15.71
N PRO A 6 -4.33 -66.64 -16.68
CA PRO A 6 -3.20 -66.46 -17.61
C PRO A 6 -3.43 -67.17 -18.98
N ASN A 7 -2.49 -67.17 -19.92
CA ASN A 7 -1.74 -68.36 -20.35
C ASN A 7 -1.14 -68.22 -21.76
N LYS A 8 0.11 -68.64 -21.84
CA LYS A 8 0.83 -69.10 -23.02
C LYS A 8 0.40 -70.57 -23.36
N PRO A 9 0.75 -71.19 -24.51
CA PRO A 9 2.06 -71.78 -24.78
C PRO A 9 2.48 -71.78 -26.27
N LYS A 10 3.79 -71.80 -26.57
CA LYS A 10 4.78 -72.87 -26.90
C LYS A 10 4.39 -73.86 -28.01
N GLN A 11 5.34 -74.04 -28.89
CA GLN A 11 6.03 -75.16 -29.46
C GLN A 11 6.31 -75.06 -30.96
N GLU A 12 7.44 -75.10 -31.47
CA GLU A 12 8.52 -76.10 -31.54
C GLU A 12 8.51 -77.05 -32.78
N PHE A 13 9.71 -77.27 -33.30
CA PHE A 13 10.20 -78.39 -34.17
C PHE A 13 9.96 -78.21 -35.69
N GLN A 14 10.79 -78.63 -36.58
CA GLN A 14 12.09 -79.30 -36.67
C GLN A 14 12.50 -79.34 -38.15
N ASN A 15 13.79 -79.26 -38.38
CA ASN A 15 14.68 -80.10 -39.26
C ASN A 15 14.15 -80.73 -40.53
N ASP A 16 14.91 -80.67 -41.59
CA ASP A 16 15.87 -81.68 -42.09
C ASP A 16 16.45 -81.28 -43.47
N SER A 17 17.69 -81.23 -43.52
CA SER A 17 18.72 -82.03 -44.20
C SER A 17 18.71 -82.23 -45.72
N ALA A 18 19.84 -81.97 -46.22
CA ALA A 18 20.69 -82.75 -47.12
C ALA A 18 20.72 -82.52 -48.63
N GLN A 19 21.85 -82.17 -49.05
CA GLN A 19 22.80 -82.81 -49.96
C GLN A 19 22.79 -82.53 -51.47
N ASN A 20 24.02 -82.19 -51.85
CA ASN A 20 24.78 -82.59 -53.07
C ASN A 20 24.33 -81.93 -54.41
N ASP A 21 25.18 -81.56 -55.28
CA ASP A 21 26.53 -81.82 -55.71
C ASP A 21 27.03 -80.79 -56.72
N GLU A 22 28.27 -80.51 -56.68
CA GLU A 22 29.34 -80.37 -57.63
C GLU A 22 29.15 -79.84 -59.11
N LYS A 23 30.15 -79.05 -59.36
CA LYS A 23 30.94 -78.88 -60.62
C LYS A 23 30.84 -77.50 -61.30
N LEU A 24 31.82 -76.79 -61.25
CA LEU A 24 33.10 -76.64 -61.98
C LEU A 24 33.07 -75.53 -63.04
N LEU A 25 34.02 -74.68 -62.88
CA LEU A 25 34.88 -74.01 -63.90
C LEU A 25 34.49 -72.68 -64.51
N THR A 26 35.34 -71.82 -64.24
CA THR A 26 36.16 -70.87 -65.03
C THR A 26 35.65 -69.47 -65.34
N SER A 27 36.44 -68.58 -64.83
CA SER A 27 37.12 -67.48 -65.48
C SER A 27 36.48 -66.10 -65.55
N THR A 28 37.35 -65.23 -65.18
CA THR A 28 37.57 -63.84 -65.59
C THR A 28 36.91 -62.76 -64.77
N GLN A 29 37.77 -62.13 -64.03
CA GLN A 29 37.69 -60.72 -63.60
C GLN A 29 37.62 -59.79 -64.82
N PRO A 30 37.06 -58.57 -64.66
CA PRO A 30 37.89 -57.57 -63.96
C PRO A 30 37.13 -56.64 -62.98
N ALA A 31 37.90 -56.15 -62.05
CA ALA A 31 37.65 -55.16 -61.10
C ALA A 31 37.06 -53.82 -61.70
N SER A 32 36.06 -53.30 -61.09
CA SER A 32 35.82 -51.85 -60.96
C SER A 32 34.54 -51.52 -60.13
N SER A 33 34.61 -51.54 -58.80
CA SER A 33 33.64 -50.91 -57.95
C SER A 33 34.17 -50.58 -56.52
N LEU A 34 35.34 -49.97 -56.47
CA LEU A 34 35.92 -49.54 -55.19
C LEU A 34 36.03 -48.03 -55.02
N ASN A 35 35.10 -47.24 -55.55
CA ASN A 35 35.18 -45.80 -55.38
C ASN A 35 33.89 -45.05 -54.96
N ASN A 36 32.79 -45.77 -54.62
CA ASN A 36 31.52 -45.07 -54.30
C ASN A 36 31.14 -45.08 -52.82
N THR A 37 31.83 -45.87 -51.97
CA THR A 37 31.58 -45.92 -50.53
C THR A 37 32.31 -44.84 -49.74
N SER A 38 33.45 -44.37 -50.24
CA SER A 38 34.29 -43.34 -49.59
C SER A 38 33.65 -41.91 -49.66
N LYS A 39 33.01 -41.58 -50.78
CA LYS A 39 32.30 -40.28 -50.93
C LYS A 39 31.06 -40.20 -50.04
N LYS A 40 30.23 -41.26 -49.98
CA LYS A 40 29.04 -41.29 -49.11
C LYS A 40 29.38 -41.23 -47.60
N SER A 41 30.50 -41.83 -47.17
CA SER A 41 31.00 -41.75 -45.82
C SER A 41 31.48 -40.33 -45.42
N LYS A 42 32.20 -39.66 -46.30
CA LYS A 42 32.67 -38.28 -46.06
C LYS A 42 31.52 -37.30 -46.01
N THR A 43 30.51 -37.42 -46.87
CA THR A 43 29.32 -36.54 -46.86
C THR A 43 28.50 -36.74 -45.59
N ARG A 44 28.32 -37.98 -45.11
CA ARG A 44 27.62 -38.26 -43.84
C ARG A 44 28.40 -37.65 -42.67
N ALA A 45 29.75 -37.80 -42.63
CA ALA A 45 30.57 -37.18 -41.58
C ALA A 45 30.47 -35.67 -41.58
N ILE A 46 30.44 -35.01 -42.73
CA ILE A 46 30.24 -33.55 -42.87
C ILE A 46 28.85 -33.11 -42.35
N ILE A 47 27.78 -33.85 -42.71
CA ILE A 47 26.44 -33.58 -42.23
C ILE A 47 26.34 -33.70 -40.69
N ILE A 48 26.92 -34.78 -40.13
CA ILE A 48 26.97 -34.96 -38.67
C ILE A 48 27.73 -33.81 -37.99
N ALA A 49 28.91 -33.44 -38.54
CA ALA A 49 29.70 -32.32 -38.03
C ALA A 49 28.91 -30.97 -38.06
N LEU A 50 28.16 -30.71 -39.14
CA LEU A 50 27.30 -29.52 -39.26
C LEU A 50 26.15 -29.53 -38.23
N VAL A 51 25.51 -30.68 -38.02
CA VAL A 51 24.45 -30.85 -37.04
C VAL A 51 25.01 -30.66 -35.61
N LEU A 52 26.17 -31.23 -35.29
CA LEU A 52 26.81 -31.02 -34.01
C LEU A 52 27.24 -29.56 -33.80
N ALA A 53 27.75 -28.89 -34.83
CA ALA A 53 28.08 -27.47 -34.80
C ALA A 53 26.80 -26.61 -34.56
N LEU A 54 25.69 -26.92 -35.22
CA LEU A 54 24.40 -26.23 -34.99
C LEU A 54 23.91 -26.45 -33.56
N ILE A 55 23.98 -27.66 -33.05
CA ILE A 55 23.61 -27.98 -31.65
C ILE A 55 24.51 -27.21 -30.67
N ALA A 56 25.80 -27.15 -30.91
CA ALA A 56 26.73 -26.40 -30.06
C ALA A 56 26.42 -24.89 -30.08
N ILE A 57 26.10 -24.33 -31.25
CA ILE A 57 25.66 -22.91 -31.38
C ILE A 57 24.38 -22.68 -30.62
N LEU A 58 23.39 -23.57 -30.71
CA LEU A 58 22.13 -23.47 -29.95
C LEU A 58 22.37 -23.51 -28.44
N PHE A 59 23.20 -24.44 -27.96
CA PHE A 59 23.57 -24.50 -26.54
C PHE A 59 24.31 -23.27 -26.07
N ALA A 60 25.25 -22.75 -26.86
CA ALA A 60 25.99 -21.52 -26.56
C ALA A 60 25.05 -20.31 -26.52
N SER A 61 24.09 -20.20 -27.45
CA SER A 61 23.07 -19.13 -27.48
C SER A 61 22.15 -19.23 -26.28
N LEU A 62 21.69 -20.41 -25.91
CA LEU A 62 20.85 -20.61 -24.74
C LEU A 62 21.62 -20.27 -23.45
N ALA A 63 22.87 -20.71 -23.32
CA ALA A 63 23.70 -20.36 -22.18
C ALA A 63 23.92 -18.86 -22.09
N TYR A 64 24.20 -18.17 -23.20
CA TYR A 64 24.30 -16.73 -23.26
C TYR A 64 23.03 -16.04 -22.76
N ILE A 65 21.84 -16.46 -23.22
CA ILE A 65 20.55 -15.93 -22.80
C ILE A 65 20.36 -16.12 -21.29
N VAL A 66 20.55 -17.34 -20.77
CA VAL A 66 20.36 -17.65 -19.35
C VAL A 66 21.31 -16.87 -18.46
N ILE A 67 22.57 -16.75 -18.86
CA ILE A 67 23.57 -16.01 -18.08
C ILE A 67 23.18 -14.51 -18.04
N ASN A 68 22.90 -13.88 -19.18
CA ASN A 68 22.64 -12.43 -19.25
C ASN A 68 21.30 -12.03 -18.64
N ILE A 69 20.31 -12.92 -18.62
CA ILE A 69 19.03 -12.68 -17.92
C ILE A 69 19.24 -12.64 -16.40
N ASN A 70 20.18 -13.44 -15.88
CA ASN A 70 20.44 -13.52 -14.44
C ASN A 70 21.56 -12.57 -13.95
N LEU A 71 22.32 -11.97 -14.85
CA LEU A 71 23.32 -10.96 -14.49
C LEU A 71 22.66 -9.58 -14.36
N PRO A 72 22.96 -8.84 -13.27
CA PRO A 72 22.52 -7.45 -13.15
C PRO A 72 23.30 -6.56 -14.12
N LYS A 73 22.70 -5.44 -14.52
CA LYS A 73 23.38 -4.43 -15.34
C LYS A 73 24.58 -3.82 -14.61
N ASP A 74 24.44 -3.53 -13.33
CA ASP A 74 25.47 -3.01 -12.45
C ASP A 74 25.30 -3.56 -11.04
N ALA A 75 26.02 -4.61 -10.70
CA ALA A 75 25.93 -5.28 -9.40
C ALA A 75 26.30 -4.38 -8.20
N LYS A 76 27.05 -3.30 -8.44
CA LYS A 76 27.49 -2.36 -7.39
C LYS A 76 26.48 -1.24 -7.15
N ASN A 77 25.63 -0.94 -8.11
CA ASN A 77 24.64 0.12 -8.01
C ASN A 77 23.33 -0.43 -7.46
N SER A 78 23.19 -0.41 -6.13
CA SER A 78 21.97 -0.81 -5.41
C SER A 78 20.98 0.35 -5.19
N GLU A 79 21.25 1.55 -5.73
CA GLU A 79 20.35 2.70 -5.63
C GLU A 79 19.01 2.37 -6.29
N LYS A 80 17.95 2.49 -5.50
CA LYS A 80 16.59 2.20 -5.95
C LYS A 80 15.97 3.43 -6.59
N SER A 81 15.47 3.29 -7.79
CA SER A 81 14.70 4.31 -8.51
C SER A 81 13.23 3.88 -8.64
N VAL A 82 12.34 4.88 -8.67
CA VAL A 82 10.91 4.68 -8.90
C VAL A 82 10.67 4.36 -10.37
N PHE A 83 10.05 3.20 -10.64
CA PHE A 83 9.61 2.78 -11.96
C PHE A 83 8.11 2.57 -11.99
N LYS A 84 7.40 3.31 -12.84
CA LYS A 84 5.93 3.22 -12.99
C LYS A 84 5.60 2.40 -14.23
N VAL A 85 4.73 1.42 -14.06
CA VAL A 85 4.06 0.67 -15.14
C VAL A 85 2.64 1.18 -15.22
N GLU A 86 2.30 1.83 -16.34
CA GLU A 86 0.95 2.33 -16.58
C GLU A 86 -0.01 1.17 -16.91
N ALA A 87 -1.29 1.39 -16.64
CA ALA A 87 -2.32 0.42 -17.05
C ALA A 87 -2.29 0.24 -18.58
N ASN A 88 -2.43 -1.01 -19.02
CA ASN A 88 -2.40 -1.41 -20.45
C ASN A 88 -1.05 -1.18 -21.17
N SER A 89 0.05 -0.94 -20.46
CA SER A 89 1.38 -0.89 -21.08
C SER A 89 1.77 -2.24 -21.66
N GLY A 90 2.17 -2.27 -22.94
CA GLY A 90 2.71 -3.48 -23.58
C GLY A 90 4.12 -3.82 -23.06
N ILE A 91 4.51 -5.10 -23.14
CA ILE A 91 5.83 -5.57 -22.70
C ILE A 91 6.95 -4.78 -23.40
N ASP A 92 6.81 -4.46 -24.68
CA ASP A 92 7.80 -3.70 -25.46
C ASP A 92 8.01 -2.28 -24.91
N GLN A 93 6.92 -1.61 -24.55
CA GLN A 93 6.95 -0.28 -23.93
C GLN A 93 7.62 -0.33 -22.55
N ILE A 94 7.28 -1.32 -21.71
CA ILE A 94 7.88 -1.53 -20.40
C ILE A 94 9.38 -1.76 -20.54
N ALA A 95 9.79 -2.64 -21.46
CA ALA A 95 11.19 -2.96 -21.72
C ALA A 95 11.98 -1.72 -22.20
N THR A 96 11.38 -0.90 -23.09
CA THR A 96 11.98 0.33 -23.56
C THR A 96 12.20 1.33 -22.41
N ASN A 97 11.19 1.51 -21.55
CA ASN A 97 11.28 2.39 -20.39
C ASN A 97 12.31 1.91 -19.37
N LEU A 98 12.43 0.59 -19.14
CA LEU A 98 13.46 0.00 -18.26
C LEU A 98 14.86 0.27 -18.79
N LEU A 99 15.07 0.10 -20.11
CA LEU A 99 16.35 0.36 -20.76
C LEU A 99 16.74 1.85 -20.68
N GLN A 100 15.79 2.75 -20.98
CA GLN A 100 15.99 4.21 -20.92
C GLN A 100 16.35 4.68 -19.51
N LYS A 101 15.73 4.08 -18.47
CA LYS A 101 16.07 4.36 -17.07
C LYS A 101 17.36 3.67 -16.61
N GLY A 102 18.01 2.93 -17.48
CA GLY A 102 19.26 2.26 -17.14
C GLY A 102 19.12 1.12 -16.15
N LEU A 103 17.94 0.52 -16.01
CA LEU A 103 17.66 -0.58 -15.09
C LEU A 103 18.02 -1.96 -15.65
N ILE A 104 17.98 -2.11 -16.97
CA ILE A 104 18.38 -3.34 -17.68
C ILE A 104 19.45 -3.05 -18.73
N SER A 105 20.21 -4.07 -19.13
CA SER A 105 21.24 -3.99 -20.15
C SER A 105 20.72 -4.25 -21.56
N ASP A 106 19.67 -5.08 -21.69
CA ASP A 106 19.16 -5.53 -22.98
C ASP A 106 17.60 -5.64 -22.95
N LYS A 107 16.99 -4.91 -23.88
CA LYS A 107 15.53 -4.88 -24.06
C LYS A 107 14.98 -6.24 -24.54
N ASN A 108 15.67 -6.86 -25.48
CA ASN A 108 15.18 -8.10 -26.11
C ASN A 108 15.21 -9.27 -25.14
N LEU A 109 16.27 -9.36 -24.33
CA LEU A 109 16.36 -10.36 -23.26
C LEU A 109 15.24 -10.21 -22.22
N PHE A 110 14.90 -8.94 -21.86
CA PHE A 110 13.76 -8.69 -21.00
C PHE A 110 12.44 -9.16 -21.63
N ILE A 111 12.21 -8.83 -22.92
CA ILE A 111 11.00 -9.23 -23.63
C ILE A 111 10.88 -10.76 -23.70
N VAL A 112 11.97 -11.46 -24.02
CA VAL A 112 12.00 -12.92 -24.05
C VAL A 112 11.66 -13.50 -22.68
N TYR A 113 12.30 -13.03 -21.63
CA TYR A 113 12.03 -13.54 -20.27
C TYR A 113 10.62 -13.18 -19.81
N ALA A 114 10.15 -11.96 -20.05
CA ALA A 114 8.79 -11.56 -19.69
C ALA A 114 7.71 -12.42 -20.39
N LYS A 115 7.91 -12.78 -21.66
CA LYS A 115 6.95 -13.63 -22.42
C LYS A 115 6.98 -15.09 -22.02
N PHE A 116 8.15 -15.66 -21.80
CA PHE A 116 8.34 -17.11 -21.65
C PHE A 116 8.68 -17.53 -20.20
N GLY A 117 9.02 -16.58 -19.32
CA GLY A 117 9.30 -16.79 -17.92
C GLY A 117 8.04 -16.98 -17.06
N PRO A 118 8.19 -16.99 -15.71
CA PRO A 118 7.10 -17.28 -14.78
C PRO A 118 5.89 -16.36 -14.92
N SER A 119 6.09 -15.08 -15.24
CA SER A 119 5.02 -14.08 -15.39
C SER A 119 4.16 -14.28 -16.65
N ARG A 120 4.66 -15.01 -17.65
CA ARG A 120 3.98 -15.29 -18.93
C ARG A 120 3.32 -14.06 -19.58
N GLY A 121 4.02 -12.94 -19.58
CA GLY A 121 3.55 -11.69 -20.15
C GLY A 121 2.61 -10.87 -19.25
N ASN A 122 2.23 -11.38 -18.09
CA ASN A 122 1.34 -10.68 -17.15
C ASN A 122 2.14 -9.75 -16.24
N LEU A 123 2.63 -8.64 -16.79
CA LEU A 123 3.30 -7.59 -16.01
C LEU A 123 2.23 -6.63 -15.47
N LYS A 124 2.18 -6.50 -14.15
CA LYS A 124 1.11 -5.76 -13.49
C LYS A 124 1.39 -4.25 -13.48
N PRO A 125 0.37 -3.40 -13.70
CA PRO A 125 0.50 -1.97 -13.53
C PRO A 125 0.79 -1.63 -12.06
N GLY A 126 1.55 -0.56 -11.82
CA GLY A 126 1.89 -0.13 -10.47
C GLY A 126 3.19 0.65 -10.41
N VAL A 127 3.58 1.00 -9.19
CA VAL A 127 4.83 1.70 -8.89
C VAL A 127 5.79 0.76 -8.19
N TYR A 128 7.00 0.64 -8.70
CA TYR A 128 8.01 -0.31 -8.26
C TYR A 128 9.31 0.42 -7.88
N LEU A 129 10.04 -0.14 -6.93
CA LEU A 129 11.41 0.27 -6.63
C LEU A 129 12.35 -0.74 -7.23
N LEU A 130 13.06 -0.34 -8.28
CA LEU A 130 14.00 -1.15 -9.03
C LEU A 130 15.40 -0.54 -8.97
N SER A 131 16.45 -1.37 -9.06
CA SER A 131 17.83 -0.90 -9.10
C SER A 131 18.62 -1.60 -10.22
N PRO A 132 19.68 -1.00 -10.74
CA PRO A 132 20.58 -1.63 -11.71
C PRO A 132 21.27 -2.89 -11.19
N SER A 133 21.27 -3.12 -9.86
CA SER A 133 21.80 -4.34 -9.24
C SER A 133 20.83 -5.53 -9.29
N MET A 134 19.61 -5.32 -9.77
CA MET A 134 18.66 -6.40 -10.03
C MET A 134 18.90 -6.99 -11.41
N SER A 135 18.79 -8.33 -11.53
CA SER A 135 18.82 -9.00 -12.82
C SER A 135 17.52 -8.77 -13.62
N ILE A 136 17.58 -8.98 -14.94
CA ILE A 136 16.41 -8.94 -15.81
C ILE A 136 15.31 -9.86 -15.30
N ALA A 137 15.66 -11.08 -14.87
CA ALA A 137 14.73 -12.02 -14.28
C ALA A 137 14.06 -11.45 -13.02
N SER A 138 14.86 -10.94 -12.09
CA SER A 138 14.34 -10.37 -10.84
C SER A 138 13.42 -9.17 -11.07
N ILE A 139 13.74 -8.31 -12.02
CA ILE A 139 12.89 -7.18 -12.40
C ILE A 139 11.57 -7.68 -12.99
N ALA A 140 11.61 -8.59 -13.98
CA ALA A 140 10.41 -9.11 -14.63
C ALA A 140 9.52 -9.87 -13.64
N ASP A 141 10.08 -10.66 -12.75
CA ASP A 141 9.34 -11.39 -11.71
C ASP A 141 8.69 -10.42 -10.70
N THR A 142 9.40 -9.36 -10.31
CA THR A 142 8.86 -8.29 -9.46
C THR A 142 7.63 -7.64 -10.09
N LEU A 143 7.70 -7.32 -11.38
CA LEU A 143 6.58 -6.75 -12.14
C LEU A 143 5.45 -7.77 -12.33
N GLY A 144 5.77 -9.05 -12.57
CA GLY A 144 4.80 -10.13 -12.75
C GLY A 144 4.01 -10.46 -11.48
N VAL A 145 4.69 -10.53 -10.34
CA VAL A 145 4.03 -10.68 -9.02
C VAL A 145 3.21 -9.46 -8.67
N GLY A 146 3.60 -8.27 -9.14
CA GLY A 146 2.95 -7.01 -8.81
C GLY A 146 3.34 -6.52 -7.42
N LYS A 147 4.58 -6.73 -7.01
CA LYS A 147 5.11 -6.24 -5.73
C LYS A 147 5.30 -4.74 -5.78
N ILE A 148 4.17 -4.02 -5.67
CA ILE A 148 4.13 -2.55 -5.66
C ILE A 148 4.93 -2.03 -4.46
N ALA A 149 5.72 -0.99 -4.68
CA ALA A 149 6.48 -0.35 -3.63
C ALA A 149 5.56 0.47 -2.72
N THR A 150 5.36 0.01 -1.50
CA THR A 150 4.60 0.72 -0.46
C THR A 150 5.46 1.02 0.76
N LYS A 151 5.08 2.05 1.49
CA LYS A 151 5.61 2.38 2.81
C LYS A 151 4.47 2.44 3.81
N LYS A 152 4.63 1.76 4.95
CA LYS A 152 3.67 1.85 6.06
C LYS A 152 3.87 3.15 6.81
N VAL A 153 2.81 3.94 6.92
CA VAL A 153 2.81 5.21 7.66
C VAL A 153 1.61 5.23 8.59
N THR A 154 1.87 5.43 9.88
CA THR A 154 0.82 5.61 10.88
C THR A 154 0.57 7.09 11.09
N PHE A 155 -0.63 7.56 10.82
CA PHE A 155 -1.10 8.87 11.27
C PHE A 155 -1.85 8.67 12.57
N GLN A 156 -1.30 9.22 13.65
CA GLN A 156 -1.84 9.08 15.00
C GLN A 156 -3.14 9.88 15.15
N GLU A 157 -3.91 9.51 16.15
CA GLU A 157 -5.09 10.23 16.59
C GLU A 157 -4.70 11.63 17.10
N GLY A 158 -5.62 12.58 16.98
CA GLY A 158 -5.41 13.94 17.46
C GLY A 158 -4.47 14.79 16.62
N LEU A 159 -3.92 14.30 15.50
CA LEU A 159 -3.15 15.14 14.59
C LEU A 159 -4.06 16.11 13.82
N THR A 160 -3.61 17.35 13.69
CA THR A 160 -4.21 18.34 12.80
C THR A 160 -3.85 18.04 11.33
N VAL A 161 -4.57 18.61 10.38
CA VAL A 161 -4.22 18.57 8.95
C VAL A 161 -2.77 19.02 8.71
N ASN A 162 -2.34 20.09 9.39
CA ASN A 162 -0.97 20.60 9.27
C ASN A 162 0.07 19.60 9.79
N GLU A 163 -0.23 18.89 10.87
CA GLU A 163 0.67 17.86 11.43
C GLU A 163 0.72 16.63 10.55
N ILE A 164 -0.40 16.20 9.99
CA ILE A 164 -0.47 15.14 8.98
C ILE A 164 0.38 15.52 7.76
N ALA A 165 0.24 16.75 7.25
CA ALA A 165 1.00 17.25 6.11
C ALA A 165 2.52 17.28 6.40
N ARG A 166 2.94 17.75 7.58
CA ARG A 166 4.35 17.70 7.98
C ARG A 166 4.86 16.26 8.09
N LYS A 167 4.06 15.34 8.60
CA LYS A 167 4.41 13.92 8.63
C LYS A 167 4.52 13.33 7.23
N TRP A 168 3.57 13.61 6.34
CA TRP A 168 3.61 13.25 4.93
C TRP A 168 4.94 13.64 4.27
N ALA A 169 5.37 14.90 4.45
CA ALA A 169 6.63 15.40 3.91
C ALA A 169 7.85 14.71 4.53
N ARG A 170 7.88 14.51 5.86
CA ARG A 170 8.98 13.80 6.54
C ARG A 170 9.10 12.35 6.08
N GLU A 171 8.00 11.72 5.73
CA GLU A 171 7.99 10.35 5.20
C GLU A 171 8.41 10.27 3.72
N GLY A 172 8.68 11.41 3.06
CA GLY A 172 9.24 11.49 1.71
C GLY A 172 8.21 11.40 0.59
N PHE A 173 6.93 11.66 0.86
CA PHE A 173 5.86 11.60 -0.15
C PHE A 173 5.63 12.92 -0.90
N GLY A 174 6.29 14.00 -0.52
CA GLY A 174 6.19 15.28 -1.20
C GLY A 174 6.08 16.46 -0.26
N ASP A 175 5.65 17.60 -0.78
CA ASP A 175 5.56 18.85 -0.07
C ASP A 175 4.38 18.91 0.91
N ALA A 176 4.61 19.45 2.13
CA ALA A 176 3.58 19.57 3.16
C ALA A 176 2.50 20.58 2.77
N GLN A 177 2.87 21.69 2.13
CA GLN A 177 1.92 22.73 1.72
C GLN A 177 0.99 22.21 0.63
N ALA A 178 1.51 21.43 -0.32
CA ALA A 178 0.69 20.77 -1.35
C ALA A 178 -0.36 19.84 -0.72
N PHE A 179 -0.02 19.13 0.36
CA PHE A 179 -0.99 18.32 1.10
C PHE A 179 -2.07 19.18 1.76
N VAL A 180 -1.68 20.27 2.43
CA VAL A 180 -2.65 21.20 3.05
C VAL A 180 -3.57 21.82 2.00
N ASP A 181 -3.04 22.24 0.86
CA ASP A 181 -3.83 22.87 -0.19
C ASP A 181 -4.80 21.86 -0.83
N ALA A 182 -4.39 20.61 -0.99
CA ALA A 182 -5.27 19.55 -1.45
C ALA A 182 -6.49 19.35 -0.52
N THR A 183 -6.36 19.58 0.80
CA THR A 183 -7.52 19.48 1.73
C THR A 183 -8.57 20.58 1.52
N LYS A 184 -8.21 21.68 0.87
CA LYS A 184 -9.10 22.85 0.63
C LYS A 184 -9.84 22.75 -0.70
N LEU A 185 -9.49 21.81 -1.58
CA LEU A 185 -10.08 21.65 -2.91
C LEU A 185 -11.54 21.18 -2.81
N GLN A 186 -12.48 22.13 -2.90
CA GLN A 186 -13.91 21.83 -2.86
C GLN A 186 -14.32 21.03 -4.10
N GLY A 187 -15.16 20.02 -3.88
CA GLY A 187 -15.72 19.19 -4.96
C GLY A 187 -14.77 18.14 -5.55
N LEU A 188 -13.52 18.07 -5.11
CA LEU A 188 -12.60 17.00 -5.49
C LEU A 188 -13.00 15.66 -4.86
N TYR A 189 -13.39 15.69 -3.59
CA TYR A 189 -13.77 14.50 -2.82
C TYR A 189 -15.26 14.27 -2.86
N LYS A 190 -15.70 13.03 -3.10
CA LYS A 190 -17.10 12.69 -3.40
C LYS A 190 -17.84 11.98 -2.26
N GLN A 191 -17.24 11.88 -1.09
CA GLN A 191 -17.86 11.26 0.07
C GLN A 191 -19.08 12.08 0.52
N SER A 192 -20.24 11.43 0.61
CA SER A 192 -21.54 12.10 0.87
C SER A 192 -21.59 12.85 2.19
N PHE A 193 -20.88 12.37 3.21
CA PHE A 193 -20.86 13.02 4.52
C PHE A 193 -20.20 14.40 4.53
N LEU A 194 -19.35 14.71 3.55
CA LEU A 194 -18.66 16.01 3.46
C LEU A 194 -19.63 17.18 3.20
N GLN A 195 -20.84 16.91 2.72
CA GLN A 195 -21.87 17.95 2.56
C GLN A 195 -22.31 18.57 3.88
N TYR A 196 -22.11 17.88 5.01
CA TYR A 196 -22.52 18.36 6.34
C TYR A 196 -21.45 19.19 7.04
N ARG A 197 -20.24 19.26 6.50
CA ARG A 197 -19.17 20.07 7.05
C ARG A 197 -19.42 21.56 6.74
N SER A 198 -18.86 22.49 7.56
CA SER A 198 -18.95 23.90 7.26
C SER A 198 -18.19 24.23 5.96
N ASN A 199 -18.76 25.10 5.12
CA ASN A 199 -18.18 25.43 3.81
C ASN A 199 -16.78 26.07 3.88
N GLN A 200 -16.38 26.62 5.03
CA GLN A 200 -15.09 27.28 5.21
C GLN A 200 -14.05 26.41 5.90
N ALA A 201 -14.44 25.25 6.44
CA ALA A 201 -13.52 24.35 7.08
C ALA A 201 -12.75 23.52 6.05
N SER A 202 -11.48 23.28 6.31
CA SER A 202 -10.69 22.26 5.64
C SER A 202 -11.27 20.86 5.93
N LEU A 203 -10.58 19.79 5.53
CA LEU A 203 -10.95 18.41 5.91
C LEU A 203 -10.55 18.05 7.36
N GLU A 204 -10.27 19.05 8.20
CA GLU A 204 -9.98 18.84 9.61
C GLU A 204 -11.09 18.04 10.28
N GLY A 205 -10.70 17.00 11.03
CA GLY A 205 -11.63 16.09 11.70
C GLY A 205 -12.06 14.87 10.89
N TYR A 206 -11.80 14.85 9.58
CA TYR A 206 -12.29 13.81 8.68
C TYR A 206 -11.19 12.94 8.06
N LEU A 207 -9.91 13.27 8.28
CA LEU A 207 -8.77 12.45 7.84
C LEU A 207 -8.52 11.35 8.87
N PHE A 208 -9.20 10.21 8.70
CA PHE A 208 -9.22 9.15 9.72
C PHE A 208 -7.82 8.68 10.11
N PRO A 209 -7.47 8.70 11.40
CA PRO A 209 -6.18 8.23 11.90
C PRO A 209 -6.08 6.72 11.78
N ALA A 210 -5.03 6.24 11.12
CA ALA A 210 -4.75 4.82 10.94
C ALA A 210 -3.32 4.61 10.41
N THR A 211 -2.91 3.34 10.32
CA THR A 211 -1.74 2.93 9.55
C THR A 211 -2.14 2.65 8.11
N TYR A 212 -1.51 3.34 7.17
CA TYR A 212 -1.75 3.20 5.73
C TYR A 212 -0.54 2.58 5.04
N ASP A 213 -0.79 1.63 4.14
CA ASP A 213 0.20 1.15 3.18
C ASP A 213 0.20 2.07 1.95
N ILE A 214 1.06 3.08 1.95
CA ILE A 214 1.07 4.14 0.94
C ILE A 214 2.01 3.76 -0.18
N VAL A 215 1.50 3.74 -1.43
CA VAL A 215 2.33 3.52 -2.62
C VAL A 215 3.30 4.68 -2.78
N ILE A 216 4.58 4.40 -3.03
CA ILE A 216 5.58 5.42 -3.32
C ILE A 216 5.15 6.18 -4.59
N ALA A 217 5.16 7.50 -4.56
CA ALA A 217 4.60 8.40 -5.58
C ALA A 217 3.06 8.55 -5.55
N THR A 218 2.39 8.19 -4.44
CA THR A 218 1.00 8.59 -4.19
C THR A 218 0.92 10.11 -4.07
N SER A 219 -0.09 10.71 -4.71
CA SER A 219 -0.33 12.15 -4.56
C SER A 219 -1.04 12.47 -3.23
N PRO A 220 -0.96 13.72 -2.73
CA PRO A 220 -1.72 14.17 -1.56
C PRO A 220 -3.21 13.85 -1.67
N GLU A 221 -3.82 14.11 -2.83
CA GLU A 221 -5.26 13.89 -3.07
C GLU A 221 -5.65 12.42 -2.95
N GLN A 222 -4.80 11.52 -3.46
CA GLN A 222 -5.02 10.08 -3.35
C GLN A 222 -4.97 9.62 -1.89
N GLN A 223 -4.01 10.12 -1.11
CA GLN A 223 -3.89 9.79 0.31
C GLN A 223 -5.06 10.37 1.11
N ILE A 224 -5.43 11.63 0.87
CA ILE A 224 -6.59 12.27 1.49
C ILE A 224 -7.85 11.46 1.20
N ASN A 225 -8.06 11.08 -0.06
CA ASN A 225 -9.20 10.25 -0.44
C ASN A 225 -9.23 8.89 0.27
N ALA A 226 -8.06 8.25 0.46
CA ALA A 226 -7.96 7.02 1.24
C ALA A 226 -8.33 7.23 2.71
N MET A 227 -7.91 8.36 3.32
CA MET A 227 -8.25 8.71 4.71
C MET A 227 -9.75 9.02 4.87
N LEU A 228 -10.36 9.71 3.91
CA LEU A 228 -11.80 9.96 3.88
C LEU A 228 -12.62 8.67 3.70
N ASN A 229 -12.17 7.76 2.85
CA ASN A 229 -12.81 6.45 2.68
C ASN A 229 -12.70 5.60 3.97
N SER A 230 -11.57 5.70 4.68
CA SER A 230 -11.40 5.08 5.98
C SER A 230 -12.38 5.66 7.01
N PHE A 231 -12.57 6.98 7.04
CA PHE A 231 -13.59 7.61 7.86
C PHE A 231 -14.98 7.06 7.54
N ALA A 232 -15.35 7.03 6.26
CA ALA A 232 -16.64 6.51 5.82
C ALA A 232 -16.87 5.06 6.25
N SER A 233 -15.87 4.22 6.12
CA SER A 233 -15.98 2.77 6.41
C SER A 233 -15.85 2.41 7.89
N GLN A 234 -15.08 3.19 8.67
CA GLN A 234 -14.81 2.89 10.08
C GLN A 234 -15.76 3.62 11.05
N VAL A 235 -16.21 4.83 10.68
CA VAL A 235 -16.99 5.70 11.56
C VAL A 235 -18.49 5.61 11.27
N LEU A 236 -18.92 5.86 10.03
CA LEU A 236 -20.33 6.03 9.70
C LEU A 236 -21.20 4.81 10.06
N PRO A 237 -20.76 3.54 9.86
CA PRO A 237 -21.57 2.38 10.22
C PRO A 237 -21.75 2.18 11.72
N LYS A 238 -20.98 2.87 12.56
CA LYS A 238 -21.02 2.77 14.04
C LYS A 238 -21.80 3.90 14.69
N LEU A 239 -22.22 4.89 13.92
CA LEU A 239 -23.06 5.98 14.36
C LEU A 239 -24.53 5.69 14.04
N ASP A 240 -25.43 6.25 14.86
CA ASP A 240 -26.84 6.27 14.52
C ASP A 240 -27.05 6.91 13.14
N PRO A 241 -27.88 6.33 12.25
CA PRO A 241 -28.13 6.89 10.93
C PRO A 241 -28.65 8.33 10.94
N SER A 242 -29.35 8.74 12.02
CA SER A 242 -29.80 10.13 12.19
C SER A 242 -28.67 11.12 12.46
N ILE A 243 -27.53 10.63 12.96
CA ILE A 243 -26.29 11.40 13.14
C ILE A 243 -25.48 11.34 11.85
N ALA A 244 -25.19 10.11 11.38
CA ALA A 244 -24.28 9.87 10.25
C ALA A 244 -24.71 10.59 8.96
N ASN A 245 -26.01 10.81 8.77
CA ASN A 245 -26.62 11.41 7.57
C ASN A 245 -27.18 12.82 7.81
N SER A 246 -26.64 13.57 8.74
CA SER A 246 -27.14 14.91 9.07
C SER A 246 -26.03 15.88 9.51
N LYS A 247 -26.38 17.14 9.71
CA LYS A 247 -25.48 18.17 10.26
C LYS A 247 -24.93 17.81 11.64
N LYS A 248 -25.61 16.94 12.39
CA LYS A 248 -25.14 16.45 13.68
C LYS A 248 -23.80 15.74 13.57
N LEU A 249 -23.47 15.13 12.42
CA LEU A 249 -22.14 14.52 12.20
C LEU A 249 -21.02 15.54 12.41
N ASN A 250 -21.17 16.76 11.84
CA ASN A 250 -20.15 17.79 12.02
C ASN A 250 -20.03 18.26 13.48
N GLU A 251 -21.16 18.38 14.18
CA GLU A 251 -21.18 18.73 15.61
C GLU A 251 -20.48 17.66 16.46
N ILE A 252 -20.78 16.38 16.19
CA ILE A 252 -20.16 15.24 16.88
C ILE A 252 -18.64 15.19 16.61
N VAL A 253 -18.21 15.34 15.35
CA VAL A 253 -16.78 15.31 15.00
C VAL A 253 -16.05 16.53 15.60
N THR A 254 -16.71 17.70 15.65
CA THR A 254 -16.16 18.89 16.33
C THR A 254 -15.98 18.64 17.83
N MET A 255 -17.01 18.15 18.51
CA MET A 255 -16.92 17.78 19.93
C MET A 255 -15.83 16.72 20.15
N ALA A 256 -15.79 15.69 19.32
CA ALA A 256 -14.81 14.61 19.41
C ALA A 256 -13.37 15.12 19.28
N SER A 257 -13.14 16.11 18.44
CA SER A 257 -11.80 16.69 18.27
C SER A 257 -11.31 17.44 19.51
N ILE A 258 -12.24 18.02 20.29
CA ILE A 258 -11.93 18.63 21.59
C ILE A 258 -11.68 17.54 22.63
N VAL A 259 -12.60 16.60 22.76
CA VAL A 259 -12.52 15.46 23.69
C VAL A 259 -11.26 14.63 23.49
N GLU A 260 -10.82 14.41 22.24
CA GLU A 260 -9.59 13.71 21.90
C GLU A 260 -8.35 14.35 22.55
N LYS A 261 -8.35 15.67 22.69
CA LYS A 261 -7.24 16.44 23.28
C LYS A 261 -7.33 16.59 24.80
N GLU A 262 -8.52 16.36 25.39
CA GLU A 262 -8.78 16.56 26.81
C GLU A 262 -8.72 15.26 27.61
N ALA A 263 -9.00 14.10 27.01
CA ALA A 263 -9.15 12.83 27.71
C ALA A 263 -8.50 11.65 27.00
N ASN A 264 -7.89 10.76 27.78
CA ASN A 264 -7.13 9.62 27.26
C ASN A 264 -7.88 8.29 27.34
N THR A 265 -8.84 8.13 28.28
CA THR A 265 -9.60 6.88 28.44
C THR A 265 -11.01 7.02 27.85
N THR A 266 -11.62 5.89 27.43
CA THR A 266 -12.99 5.86 26.89
C THR A 266 -14.00 6.41 27.91
N GLU A 267 -13.83 6.10 29.16
CA GLU A 267 -14.69 6.53 30.27
C GLU A 267 -14.61 8.03 30.47
N ASP A 268 -13.38 8.57 30.53
CA ASP A 268 -13.18 10.02 30.66
C ASP A 268 -13.66 10.77 29.41
N ARG A 269 -13.42 10.25 28.20
CA ARG A 269 -13.94 10.85 26.97
C ARG A 269 -15.47 11.01 27.01
N LYS A 270 -16.20 9.99 27.47
CA LYS A 270 -17.66 10.06 27.60
C LYS A 270 -18.12 11.06 28.66
N LEU A 271 -17.42 11.12 29.80
CA LEU A 271 -17.75 12.08 30.86
C LEU A 271 -17.39 13.50 30.46
N VAL A 272 -16.21 13.74 29.87
CA VAL A 272 -15.78 15.06 29.37
C VAL A 272 -16.74 15.57 28.27
N ALA A 273 -17.16 14.69 27.33
CA ALA A 273 -18.17 15.04 26.36
C ALA A 273 -19.48 15.45 27.06
N GLY A 274 -19.90 14.70 28.08
CA GLY A 274 -21.08 15.01 28.91
C GLY A 274 -20.96 16.39 29.58
N VAL A 275 -19.80 16.71 30.17
CA VAL A 275 -19.54 18.02 30.77
C VAL A 275 -19.70 19.15 29.72
N PHE A 276 -19.12 19.00 28.55
CA PHE A 276 -19.22 20.02 27.49
C PHE A 276 -20.67 20.17 27.01
N TYR A 277 -21.42 19.09 26.81
CA TYR A 277 -22.84 19.18 26.44
C TYR A 277 -23.68 19.82 27.56
N ASN A 278 -23.41 19.54 28.84
CA ASN A 278 -24.06 20.20 29.95
C ASN A 278 -23.79 21.70 29.97
N ARG A 279 -22.54 22.12 29.71
CA ARG A 279 -22.18 23.54 29.57
C ARG A 279 -22.96 24.21 28.45
N ILE A 280 -22.98 23.60 27.25
CA ILE A 280 -23.75 24.12 26.10
C ILE A 280 -25.24 24.26 26.45
N ALA A 281 -25.86 23.23 27.04
CA ALA A 281 -27.26 23.26 27.42
C ALA A 281 -27.58 24.34 28.46
N LYS A 282 -26.61 24.73 29.29
CA LYS A 282 -26.74 25.77 30.31
C LYS A 282 -26.34 27.17 29.82
N GLY A 283 -25.94 27.32 28.53
CA GLY A 283 -25.44 28.56 27.97
C GLY A 283 -24.07 28.98 28.51
N MET A 284 -23.29 28.01 29.03
CA MET A 284 -21.91 28.24 29.46
C MET A 284 -20.97 28.05 28.26
N ARG A 285 -19.90 28.82 28.22
CA ARG A 285 -18.81 28.63 27.25
C ARG A 285 -18.01 27.38 27.57
N LEU A 286 -17.39 26.77 26.57
CA LEU A 286 -16.61 25.55 26.77
C LEU A 286 -15.29 25.84 27.50
N GLU A 287 -14.65 26.99 27.24
CA GLU A 287 -13.41 27.45 27.90
C GLU A 287 -12.32 26.37 27.86
N SER A 288 -12.13 25.75 26.68
CA SER A 288 -11.17 24.68 26.50
C SER A 288 -9.89 25.22 25.85
N ASP A 289 -8.75 25.06 26.51
CA ASP A 289 -7.44 25.55 26.09
C ASP A 289 -7.02 24.95 24.72
N VAL A 290 -7.37 23.72 24.45
CA VAL A 290 -6.96 23.04 23.19
C VAL A 290 -7.57 23.72 21.97
N THR A 291 -8.71 24.43 22.12
CA THR A 291 -9.33 25.21 21.05
C THR A 291 -8.57 26.51 20.78
N VAL A 292 -8.01 27.10 21.82
CA VAL A 292 -7.13 28.28 21.73
C VAL A 292 -5.79 27.89 21.14
N ASN A 293 -5.22 26.78 21.56
CA ASN A 293 -3.99 26.24 21.00
C ASN A 293 -4.10 26.00 19.50
N TYR A 294 -5.21 25.44 19.03
CA TYR A 294 -5.48 25.29 17.60
C TYR A 294 -5.57 26.65 16.88
N ALA A 295 -6.26 27.63 17.47
CA ALA A 295 -6.44 28.97 16.91
C ALA A 295 -5.12 29.75 16.79
N THR A 296 -4.22 29.58 17.76
CA THR A 296 -2.94 30.31 17.84
C THR A 296 -1.77 29.56 17.24
N GLY A 297 -1.89 28.23 17.04
CA GLY A 297 -0.81 27.34 16.61
C GLY A 297 0.24 27.10 17.72
N LYS A 298 -0.07 27.39 18.98
CA LYS A 298 0.80 27.18 20.14
C LYS A 298 0.52 25.84 20.81
N SER A 299 1.45 25.34 21.62
CA SER A 299 1.28 24.15 22.45
C SER A 299 0.57 24.43 23.78
N ASP A 300 0.74 25.66 24.31
CA ASP A 300 0.26 26.06 25.61
C ASP A 300 -0.53 27.38 25.53
N THR A 301 -1.59 27.48 26.33
CA THR A 301 -2.46 28.66 26.37
C THR A 301 -1.99 29.61 27.48
N SER A 302 -1.73 30.86 27.13
CA SER A 302 -1.52 31.94 28.10
C SER A 302 -2.84 32.74 28.33
N PRO A 303 -2.95 33.50 29.44
CA PRO A 303 -4.10 34.36 29.69
C PRO A 303 -4.37 35.38 28.58
N GLN A 304 -3.37 35.77 27.78
CA GLN A 304 -3.52 36.64 26.63
C GLN A 304 -4.13 35.90 25.44
N ASP A 305 -3.78 34.65 25.28
CA ASP A 305 -4.27 33.80 24.18
C ASP A 305 -5.78 33.53 24.29
N THR A 306 -6.33 33.46 25.53
CA THR A 306 -7.79 33.30 25.74
C THR A 306 -8.62 34.48 25.24
N LYS A 307 -7.98 35.59 24.86
CA LYS A 307 -8.64 36.81 24.33
C LYS A 307 -8.53 36.92 22.80
N VAL A 308 -7.82 36.00 22.15
CA VAL A 308 -7.63 36.05 20.68
C VAL A 308 -8.96 35.91 19.97
N SER A 309 -9.26 36.86 19.06
CA SER A 309 -10.46 36.80 18.23
C SER A 309 -10.34 35.71 17.18
N SER A 310 -10.99 34.58 17.40
CA SER A 310 -11.01 33.43 16.51
C SER A 310 -12.33 32.67 16.65
N PRO A 311 -12.91 32.16 15.56
CA PRO A 311 -14.10 31.30 15.60
C PRO A 311 -13.82 29.93 16.23
N TYR A 312 -12.58 29.64 16.59
CA TYR A 312 -12.19 28.46 17.35
C TYR A 312 -12.02 28.73 18.85
N ASN A 313 -11.91 29.97 19.28
CA ASN A 313 -11.64 30.31 20.69
C ASN A 313 -12.91 30.19 21.56
N THR A 314 -13.06 29.06 22.25
CA THR A 314 -14.22 28.77 23.10
C THR A 314 -14.26 29.55 24.43
N TYR A 315 -13.28 30.43 24.70
CA TYR A 315 -13.37 31.44 25.78
C TYR A 315 -14.21 32.65 25.41
N ILE A 316 -14.39 32.91 24.09
CA ILE A 316 -15.09 34.11 23.62
C ILE A 316 -16.33 33.81 22.77
N ILE A 317 -16.45 32.59 22.25
CA ILE A 317 -17.65 32.15 21.51
C ILE A 317 -18.53 31.26 22.37
N ASP A 318 -19.82 31.25 22.04
CA ASP A 318 -20.78 30.33 22.69
C ASP A 318 -20.90 29.04 21.90
N GLY A 319 -20.98 27.92 22.63
CA GLY A 319 -21.11 26.58 22.03
C GLY A 319 -19.83 26.03 21.40
N LEU A 320 -20.00 25.21 20.34
CA LEU A 320 -18.89 24.60 19.61
C LEU A 320 -18.17 25.58 18.69
N PRO A 321 -16.88 25.40 18.45
CA PRO A 321 -16.18 26.13 17.40
C PRO A 321 -16.74 25.80 16.02
N ILE A 322 -16.36 26.61 15.01
CA ILE A 322 -16.85 26.50 13.64
C ILE A 322 -16.57 25.12 12.99
N GLY A 323 -15.63 24.37 13.51
CA GLY A 323 -15.27 23.04 13.01
C GLY A 323 -14.28 22.33 13.92
N PRO A 324 -13.87 21.09 13.56
CA PRO A 324 -12.92 20.31 14.32
C PRO A 324 -11.54 20.96 14.45
N ILE A 325 -10.82 20.64 15.53
CA ILE A 325 -9.48 21.15 15.85
C ILE A 325 -8.37 20.12 15.65
N CYS A 326 -8.72 18.87 15.39
CA CYS A 326 -7.81 17.77 15.04
C CYS A 326 -8.61 16.64 14.41
N ASN A 327 -7.93 15.58 13.98
CA ASN A 327 -8.55 14.36 13.47
C ASN A 327 -8.69 13.35 14.63
N PRO A 328 -9.91 13.16 15.18
CA PRO A 328 -10.14 12.36 16.37
C PRO A 328 -10.11 10.86 16.08
N SER A 329 -9.86 10.07 17.14
CA SER A 329 -10.05 8.62 17.15
C SER A 329 -11.52 8.24 16.97
N LEU A 330 -11.75 6.98 16.56
CA LEU A 330 -13.10 6.42 16.57
C LEU A 330 -13.72 6.44 17.98
N ASP A 331 -12.92 6.19 19.00
CA ASP A 331 -13.37 6.17 20.39
C ASP A 331 -13.87 7.55 20.84
N ALA A 332 -13.15 8.63 20.54
CA ALA A 332 -13.58 9.99 20.84
C ALA A 332 -14.88 10.37 20.09
N ILE A 333 -15.02 9.92 18.84
CA ILE A 333 -16.26 10.15 18.05
C ILE A 333 -17.45 9.42 18.70
N LEU A 334 -17.28 8.16 19.07
CA LEU A 334 -18.35 7.38 19.71
C LEU A 334 -18.68 7.90 21.12
N ALA A 335 -17.68 8.32 21.88
CA ALA A 335 -17.85 8.96 23.18
C ALA A 335 -18.65 10.26 23.08
N SER A 336 -18.37 11.07 22.07
CA SER A 336 -19.09 12.33 21.82
C SER A 336 -20.50 12.11 21.29
N ALA A 337 -20.74 11.03 20.52
CA ALA A 337 -22.07 10.65 20.05
C ALA A 337 -22.94 10.08 21.17
N ASN A 338 -22.33 9.42 22.17
CA ASN A 338 -23.02 8.75 23.28
C ASN A 338 -22.34 9.09 24.62
N PRO A 339 -22.43 10.36 25.07
CA PRO A 339 -21.82 10.79 26.30
C PRO A 339 -22.45 10.11 27.52
N THR A 340 -21.68 9.97 28.61
CA THR A 340 -22.21 9.51 29.89
C THR A 340 -23.01 10.66 30.54
N PRO A 341 -24.30 10.47 30.85
CA PRO A 341 -25.10 11.46 31.56
C PRO A 341 -24.50 11.77 32.94
N SER A 342 -24.36 13.04 33.26
CA SER A 342 -23.86 13.50 34.55
C SER A 342 -24.35 14.90 34.85
N ASP A 343 -24.16 15.37 36.11
CA ASP A 343 -24.45 16.73 36.54
C ASP A 343 -23.17 17.58 36.63
N TYR A 344 -22.08 17.12 36.00
CA TYR A 344 -20.81 17.83 36.04
C TYR A 344 -20.75 18.97 35.02
N TYR A 345 -20.10 20.06 35.42
CA TYR A 345 -19.86 21.24 34.58
C TYR A 345 -18.36 21.61 34.51
N TYR A 346 -17.53 20.99 35.34
CA TYR A 346 -16.10 21.25 35.46
C TYR A 346 -15.32 19.94 35.55
N PHE A 347 -14.10 19.97 35.06
CA PHE A 347 -13.12 18.89 35.26
C PHE A 347 -11.71 19.46 35.24
N ILE A 348 -10.76 18.72 35.83
CA ILE A 348 -9.31 18.91 35.71
C ILE A 348 -8.64 17.56 35.58
N ALA A 349 -7.49 17.47 34.88
CA ALA A 349 -6.59 16.34 35.00
C ALA A 349 -5.56 16.64 36.12
N ASP A 350 -5.43 15.74 37.10
CA ASP A 350 -4.43 15.87 38.16
C ASP A 350 -3.02 15.51 37.62
N ASN A 351 -1.98 15.73 38.46
CA ASN A 351 -0.57 15.46 38.16
C ASN A 351 -0.29 13.96 37.84
N LYS A 352 -1.25 13.07 38.09
CA LYS A 352 -1.20 11.63 37.76
C LYS A 352 -1.99 11.30 36.53
N GLY A 353 -2.58 12.30 35.86
CA GLY A 353 -3.45 12.12 34.68
C GLY A 353 -4.86 11.63 35.01
N ILE A 354 -5.27 11.64 36.31
CA ILE A 354 -6.62 11.24 36.70
C ILE A 354 -7.57 12.45 36.56
N VAL A 355 -8.67 12.27 35.85
CA VAL A 355 -9.66 13.34 35.66
C VAL A 355 -10.55 13.47 36.91
N ARG A 356 -10.67 14.70 37.41
CA ARG A 356 -11.49 15.06 38.57
C ARG A 356 -12.66 15.93 38.11
N TYR A 357 -13.85 15.46 38.34
CA TYR A 357 -15.10 16.13 37.93
C TYR A 357 -15.71 16.94 39.06
N ALA A 358 -16.41 18.02 38.74
CA ALA A 358 -17.11 18.85 39.71
C ALA A 358 -18.43 19.38 39.15
N LYS A 359 -19.43 19.54 40.02
CA LYS A 359 -20.74 20.10 39.69
C LYS A 359 -20.76 21.62 39.81
N THR A 360 -19.99 22.15 40.76
CA THR A 360 -19.95 23.60 41.05
C THR A 360 -18.54 24.14 40.87
N TYR A 361 -18.45 25.44 40.63
CA TYR A 361 -17.16 26.13 40.55
C TYR A 361 -16.37 26.01 41.89
N GLN A 362 -17.07 26.00 43.04
CA GLN A 362 -16.43 25.86 44.35
C GLN A 362 -15.77 24.46 44.47
N GLU A 363 -16.46 23.40 44.10
CA GLU A 363 -15.87 22.04 44.07
C GLU A 363 -14.68 21.97 43.11
N HIS A 364 -14.78 22.66 41.94
CA HIS A 364 -13.69 22.72 40.99
C HIS A 364 -12.43 23.38 41.59
N MET A 365 -12.59 24.52 42.28
CA MET A 365 -11.49 25.18 42.94
C MET A 365 -10.88 24.31 44.06
N GLN A 366 -11.70 23.56 44.81
CA GLN A 366 -11.21 22.59 45.80
C GLN A 366 -10.42 21.47 45.15
N ASN A 367 -10.85 21.00 43.99
CA ASN A 367 -10.10 19.99 43.22
C ASN A 367 -8.75 20.52 42.74
N ILE A 368 -8.68 21.78 42.27
CA ILE A 368 -7.43 22.45 41.88
C ILE A 368 -6.47 22.52 43.07
N GLU A 369 -6.96 23.03 44.18
CA GLU A 369 -6.14 23.19 45.42
C GLU A 369 -5.60 21.84 45.91
N LYS A 370 -6.43 20.80 45.88
CA LYS A 370 -6.12 19.48 46.40
C LYS A 370 -5.20 18.64 45.54
N TYR A 371 -5.30 18.78 44.22
CA TYR A 371 -4.72 17.82 43.25
C TYR A 371 -3.69 18.45 42.32
N LEU A 372 -3.61 19.80 42.21
CA LEU A 372 -2.64 20.48 41.35
C LEU A 372 -1.61 21.30 42.13
N ASN A 373 -1.88 21.66 43.37
CA ASN A 373 -0.94 22.31 44.33
C ASN A 373 -0.48 21.24 45.32
#